data_c4e0ffa29748344c12609d8b9beb0f1c
#
_entry.id   c4e0ffa29748344c12609d8b9beb0f1c
#
_cell.length_a   1.000
_cell.length_b   1.000
_cell.length_c   1.000
_cell.angle_alpha   90.00
_cell.angle_beta   90.00
_cell.angle_gamma   90.00
#
_symmetry.space_group_name_H-M   'P 1'
#
loop_
_entity.id
_entity.type
_entity.pdbx_description
1 polymer ?
#
loop_
_entity_poly.entity_id
_entity_poly.type
_entity_poly.pdbx_seq_one_letter_code
_entity_poly.pdbx_strand_id
1 'polypeptide(L)'
;MKPIKIIISGGGTGGHIFPALAIAIGMQKINLNTSILFVGAKGKMEMEKIPKAGFLIKGLWISGFQRSLSFENLLFPLKLVISIIQAFRVLKKFKPNIVVGTGGFASGPLLWVAQLLDLPTILQEQNSYPGFTNRILSKNANRICVAYDGMEKFFPKSKILLTGNPVRSNLVNLISSEKSKKHFEKLQEASWSNE
;
A
#
# COMPACT_ATOMS: atom_id res chain seq x y z
N MET A 1 13.95 19.97 9.17
CA MET A 1 13.97 18.51 9.47
C MET A 1 14.99 17.83 8.58
N LYS A 2 15.64 16.74 9.05
CA LYS A 2 16.55 15.94 8.21
C LYS A 2 15.79 15.34 7.00
N PRO A 3 16.45 15.22 5.83
CA PRO A 3 15.83 14.55 4.67
C PRO A 3 15.54 13.07 5.00
N ILE A 4 14.34 12.62 4.66
CA ILE A 4 13.89 11.24 4.89
C ILE A 4 13.66 10.59 3.53
N LYS A 5 14.17 9.39 3.35
CA LYS A 5 13.96 8.58 2.14
C LYS A 5 12.98 7.45 2.44
N ILE A 6 11.89 7.42 1.70
CA ILE A 6 10.82 6.42 1.89
C ILE A 6 10.62 5.66 0.59
N ILE A 7 10.54 4.33 0.66
CA ILE A 7 9.98 3.54 -0.43
C ILE A 7 8.56 3.13 -0.03
N ILE A 8 7.62 3.33 -0.95
CA ILE A 8 6.24 2.90 -0.78
C ILE A 8 5.92 1.86 -1.85
N SER A 9 5.38 0.72 -1.46
CA SER A 9 5.00 -0.35 -2.37
C SER A 9 3.56 -0.79 -2.14
N GLY A 10 2.84 -0.85 -3.21
CA GLY A 10 1.47 -1.34 -3.26
C GLY A 10 0.97 -1.29 -4.68
N GLY A 11 0.22 -2.28 -5.10
CA GLY A 11 -0.20 -2.32 -6.49
C GLY A 11 -1.11 -3.48 -6.82
N GLY A 12 -1.37 -3.61 -8.12
CA GLY A 12 -2.28 -4.59 -8.69
C GLY A 12 -3.75 -4.14 -8.70
N THR A 13 -4.17 -3.32 -7.74
CA THR A 13 -5.53 -2.78 -7.66
C THR A 13 -5.56 -1.36 -7.10
N GLY A 14 -6.64 -0.61 -7.38
CA GLY A 14 -6.84 0.72 -6.82
C GLY A 14 -6.88 0.74 -5.29
N GLY A 15 -7.38 -0.34 -4.67
CA GLY A 15 -7.44 -0.48 -3.21
C GLY A 15 -6.07 -0.40 -2.53
N HIS A 16 -5.00 -0.78 -3.20
CA HIS A 16 -3.63 -0.67 -2.68
C HIS A 16 -2.93 0.63 -3.13
N ILE A 17 -3.23 1.11 -4.35
CA ILE A 17 -2.56 2.27 -4.93
C ILE A 17 -3.00 3.56 -4.25
N PHE A 18 -4.29 3.74 -4.00
CA PHE A 18 -4.81 4.99 -3.44
C PHE A 18 -4.40 5.23 -1.99
N PRO A 19 -4.40 4.23 -1.08
CA PRO A 19 -3.79 4.37 0.23
C PRO A 19 -2.29 4.73 0.16
N ALA A 20 -1.54 4.10 -0.74
CA ALA A 20 -0.13 4.39 -0.95
C ALA A 20 0.10 5.86 -1.36
N LEU A 21 -0.71 6.38 -2.28
CA LEU A 21 -0.68 7.79 -2.68
C LEU A 21 -1.07 8.74 -1.54
N ALA A 22 -2.11 8.39 -0.76
CA ALA A 22 -2.53 9.21 0.37
C ALA A 22 -1.43 9.32 1.43
N ILE A 23 -0.74 8.21 1.73
CA ILE A 23 0.41 8.19 2.64
C ILE A 23 1.55 9.06 2.08
N ALA A 24 1.90 8.93 0.80
CA ALA A 24 2.95 9.71 0.17
C ALA A 24 2.69 11.22 0.26
N ILE A 25 1.49 11.64 -0.11
CA ILE A 25 1.06 13.04 -0.07
C ILE A 25 1.08 13.56 1.38
N GLY A 26 0.58 12.77 2.34
CA GLY A 26 0.61 13.11 3.76
C GLY A 26 2.03 13.30 4.29
N MET A 27 2.95 12.41 3.94
CA MET A 27 4.36 12.50 4.36
C MET A 27 5.06 13.72 3.78
N GLN A 28 4.80 14.07 2.52
CA GLN A 28 5.35 15.31 1.92
C GLN A 28 4.80 16.58 2.58
N LYS A 29 3.52 16.59 3.00
CA LYS A 29 2.95 17.71 3.75
C LYS A 29 3.61 17.92 5.12
N ILE A 30 3.98 16.83 5.79
CA ILE A 30 4.64 16.88 7.10
C ILE A 30 6.11 17.32 6.97
N ASN A 31 6.80 16.83 5.93
CA ASN A 31 8.20 17.16 5.69
C ASN A 31 8.48 17.28 4.18
N LEU A 32 8.61 18.50 3.69
CA LEU A 32 8.89 18.79 2.27
C LEU A 32 10.21 18.17 1.77
N ASN A 33 11.17 17.88 2.66
CA ASN A 33 12.44 17.24 2.33
C ASN A 33 12.33 15.71 2.26
N THR A 34 11.11 15.14 2.22
CA THR A 34 10.91 13.70 2.08
C THR A 34 11.08 13.27 0.63
N SER A 35 12.06 12.39 0.37
CA SER A 35 12.24 11.74 -0.93
C SER A 35 11.44 10.45 -0.98
N ILE A 36 10.48 10.35 -1.89
CA ILE A 36 9.61 9.18 -2.02
C ILE A 36 9.85 8.49 -3.36
N LEU A 37 10.08 7.19 -3.29
CA LEU A 37 10.14 6.30 -4.46
C LEU A 37 9.04 5.25 -4.32
N PHE A 38 8.22 5.09 -5.34
CA PHE A 38 7.29 3.98 -5.41
C PHE A 38 7.92 2.75 -6.06
N VAL A 39 7.46 1.58 -5.64
CA VAL A 39 7.80 0.31 -6.27
C VAL A 39 6.50 -0.47 -6.52
N GLY A 40 6.28 -0.86 -7.78
CA GLY A 40 5.08 -1.58 -8.22
C GLY A 40 5.43 -2.71 -9.17
N ALA A 41 4.42 -3.35 -9.76
CA ALA A 41 4.59 -4.39 -10.78
C ALA A 41 4.58 -3.78 -12.17
N LYS A 42 5.49 -4.20 -13.04
CA LYS A 42 5.53 -3.80 -14.46
C LYS A 42 4.21 -4.15 -15.15
N GLY A 43 3.72 -3.23 -16.00
CA GLY A 43 2.51 -3.44 -16.79
C GLY A 43 1.20 -3.40 -15.98
N LYS A 44 1.22 -2.92 -14.74
CA LYS A 44 0.03 -2.74 -13.90
C LYS A 44 -0.31 -1.26 -13.75
N MET A 45 -1.53 -0.99 -13.25
CA MET A 45 -2.09 0.38 -13.21
C MET A 45 -1.28 1.36 -12.37
N GLU A 46 -0.52 0.89 -11.40
CA GLU A 46 0.37 1.74 -10.61
C GLU A 46 1.44 2.41 -11.45
N MET A 47 1.92 1.75 -12.53
CA MET A 47 2.93 2.32 -13.43
C MET A 47 2.44 3.56 -14.19
N GLU A 48 1.13 3.73 -14.30
CA GLU A 48 0.48 4.91 -14.89
C GLU A 48 0.00 5.91 -13.83
N LYS A 49 -0.66 5.41 -12.77
CA LYS A 49 -1.32 6.28 -11.77
C LYS A 49 -0.33 7.02 -10.89
N ILE A 50 0.79 6.39 -10.52
CA ILE A 50 1.79 7.00 -9.64
C ILE A 50 2.52 8.17 -10.33
N PRO A 51 3.02 8.04 -11.58
CA PRO A 51 3.61 9.17 -12.29
C PRO A 51 2.63 10.32 -12.52
N LYS A 52 1.36 10.02 -12.84
CA LYS A 52 0.31 11.05 -12.97
C LYS A 52 0.07 11.84 -11.67
N ALA A 53 0.39 11.25 -10.53
CA ALA A 53 0.34 11.91 -9.22
C ALA A 53 1.65 12.63 -8.85
N GLY A 54 2.65 12.69 -9.76
CA GLY A 54 3.90 13.41 -9.57
C GLY A 54 5.00 12.62 -8.84
N PHE A 55 4.86 11.29 -8.67
CA PHE A 55 5.85 10.48 -7.98
C PHE A 55 6.64 9.59 -8.93
N LEU A 56 7.90 9.34 -8.56
CA LEU A 56 8.74 8.37 -9.26
C LEU A 56 8.34 6.95 -8.89
N ILE A 57 8.37 6.03 -9.87
CA ILE A 57 8.09 4.62 -9.66
C ILE A 57 9.12 3.72 -10.36
N LYS A 58 9.44 2.60 -9.74
CA LYS A 58 10.20 1.49 -10.32
C LYS A 58 9.30 0.25 -10.40
N GLY A 59 9.28 -0.40 -11.56
CA GLY A 59 8.51 -1.62 -11.77
C GLY A 59 9.37 -2.87 -11.54
N LEU A 60 8.89 -3.80 -10.71
CA LEU A 60 9.40 -5.16 -10.59
C LEU A 60 8.75 -6.07 -11.63
N TRP A 61 9.47 -7.06 -12.10
CA TRP A 61 8.90 -8.08 -12.98
C TRP A 61 8.24 -9.17 -12.14
N ILE A 62 7.04 -8.88 -11.66
CA ILE A 62 6.23 -9.77 -10.83
C ILE A 62 4.77 -9.72 -11.28
N SER A 63 4.05 -10.80 -11.13
CA SER A 63 2.60 -10.89 -11.31
C SER A 63 1.96 -11.59 -10.13
N GLY A 64 0.67 -11.36 -9.91
CA GLY A 64 -0.09 -12.14 -8.94
C GLY A 64 -0.22 -13.60 -9.44
N PHE A 65 -0.28 -14.53 -8.50
CA PHE A 65 -0.61 -15.93 -8.81
C PHE A 65 -2.08 -16.00 -9.23
N GLN A 66 -2.33 -16.50 -10.43
CA GLN A 66 -3.69 -16.68 -10.94
C GLN A 66 -4.29 -17.98 -10.39
N ARG A 67 -5.56 -17.92 -9.97
CA ARG A 67 -6.27 -19.10 -9.45
C ARG A 67 -6.59 -20.15 -10.54
N SER A 68 -6.47 -19.78 -11.82
CA SER A 68 -6.62 -20.71 -12.94
C SER A 68 -5.29 -21.36 -13.29
N LEU A 69 -5.34 -22.57 -13.86
CA LEU A 69 -4.18 -23.22 -14.47
C LEU A 69 -3.80 -22.41 -15.74
N SER A 70 -2.84 -21.52 -15.62
CA SER A 70 -2.32 -20.75 -16.72
C SER A 70 -0.81 -20.90 -16.86
N PHE A 71 -0.30 -20.81 -18.09
CA PHE A 71 1.15 -20.79 -18.35
C PHE A 71 1.88 -19.67 -17.60
N GLU A 72 1.18 -18.60 -17.24
CA GLU A 72 1.76 -17.51 -16.44
C GLU A 72 2.13 -17.96 -15.02
N ASN A 73 1.44 -18.94 -14.46
CA ASN A 73 1.76 -19.51 -13.16
C ASN A 73 3.06 -20.32 -13.19
N LEU A 74 3.39 -20.95 -14.34
CA LEU A 74 4.65 -21.68 -14.49
C LEU A 74 5.87 -20.74 -14.42
N LEU A 75 5.72 -19.50 -14.90
CA LEU A 75 6.75 -18.47 -14.82
C LEU A 75 6.80 -17.76 -13.46
N PHE A 76 5.84 -18.01 -12.56
CA PHE A 76 5.76 -17.33 -11.28
C PHE A 76 7.01 -17.51 -10.41
N PRO A 77 7.60 -18.72 -10.23
CA PRO A 77 8.82 -18.89 -9.44
C PRO A 77 9.99 -18.05 -10.01
N LEU A 78 10.15 -18.04 -11.32
CA LEU A 78 11.19 -17.26 -12.00
C LEU A 78 10.97 -15.76 -11.81
N LYS A 79 9.73 -15.29 -11.99
CA LYS A 79 9.36 -13.89 -11.75
C LYS A 79 9.62 -13.48 -10.30
N LEU A 80 9.33 -14.37 -9.34
CA LEU A 80 9.58 -14.12 -7.93
C LEU A 80 11.08 -13.94 -7.64
N VAL A 81 11.93 -14.85 -8.11
CA VAL A 81 13.39 -14.74 -7.93
C VAL A 81 13.93 -13.46 -8.56
N ILE A 82 13.55 -13.16 -9.80
CA ILE A 82 13.99 -11.94 -10.48
C ILE A 82 13.51 -10.70 -9.75
N SER A 83 12.25 -10.68 -9.27
CA SER A 83 11.71 -9.54 -8.53
C SER A 83 12.43 -9.31 -7.19
N ILE A 84 12.87 -10.37 -6.52
CA ILE A 84 13.70 -10.29 -5.31
C ILE A 84 15.05 -9.62 -5.61
N ILE A 85 15.73 -10.04 -6.69
CA ILE A 85 17.00 -9.42 -7.13
C ILE A 85 16.78 -7.94 -7.49
N GLN A 86 15.71 -7.64 -8.20
CA GLN A 86 15.37 -6.25 -8.55
C GLN A 86 15.07 -5.41 -7.30
N ALA A 87 14.31 -5.95 -6.34
CA ALA A 87 14.01 -5.31 -5.06
C ALA A 87 15.29 -5.00 -4.28
N PHE A 88 16.20 -5.96 -4.17
CA PHE A 88 17.51 -5.77 -3.53
C PHE A 88 18.31 -4.62 -4.19
N ARG A 89 18.38 -4.59 -5.52
CA ARG A 89 19.07 -3.53 -6.25
C ARG A 89 18.44 -2.15 -6.00
N VAL A 90 17.10 -2.07 -5.98
CA VAL A 90 16.37 -0.82 -5.70
C VAL A 90 16.67 -0.34 -4.28
N LEU A 91 16.57 -1.21 -3.27
CA LEU A 91 16.84 -0.88 -1.88
C LEU A 91 18.30 -0.42 -1.67
N LYS A 92 19.27 -1.14 -2.23
CA LYS A 92 20.70 -0.76 -2.14
C LYS A 92 21.01 0.57 -2.84
N LYS A 93 20.36 0.85 -3.98
CA LYS A 93 20.59 2.11 -4.73
C LYS A 93 19.91 3.30 -4.06
N PHE A 94 18.67 3.17 -3.64
CA PHE A 94 17.89 4.27 -3.06
C PHE A 94 18.25 4.53 -1.60
N LYS A 95 18.61 3.49 -0.83
CA LYS A 95 18.95 3.53 0.60
C LYS A 95 17.86 4.20 1.43
N PRO A 96 16.65 3.61 1.49
CA PRO A 96 15.53 4.18 2.24
C PRO A 96 15.80 4.10 3.74
N ASN A 97 15.24 5.06 4.48
CA ASN A 97 15.17 5.01 5.94
C ASN A 97 14.02 4.10 6.42
N ILE A 98 12.97 3.95 5.58
CA ILE A 98 11.79 3.15 5.88
C ILE A 98 11.13 2.65 4.60
N VAL A 99 10.51 1.48 4.67
CA VAL A 99 9.74 0.89 3.57
C VAL A 99 8.31 0.67 4.02
N VAL A 100 7.35 1.18 3.24
CA VAL A 100 5.91 1.08 3.53
C VAL A 100 5.25 0.17 2.49
N GLY A 101 4.49 -0.81 2.95
CA GLY A 101 3.68 -1.69 2.12
C GLY A 101 2.19 -1.46 2.33
N THR A 102 1.44 -1.22 1.26
CA THR A 102 -0.02 -1.09 1.31
C THR A 102 -0.74 -2.32 0.76
N GLY A 103 0.02 -3.40 0.52
CA GLY A 103 -0.52 -4.67 0.05
C GLY A 103 -0.39 -4.89 -1.46
N GLY A 104 -0.94 -6.02 -1.89
CA GLY A 104 -0.77 -6.50 -3.26
C GLY A 104 0.52 -7.30 -3.46
N PHE A 105 0.57 -8.06 -4.55
CA PHE A 105 1.70 -8.95 -4.82
C PHE A 105 3.02 -8.20 -5.10
N ALA A 106 2.96 -6.95 -5.56
CA ALA A 106 4.15 -6.14 -5.82
C ALA A 106 4.91 -5.76 -4.54
N SER A 107 4.21 -5.61 -3.42
CA SER A 107 4.85 -5.28 -2.14
C SER A 107 5.60 -6.46 -1.51
N GLY A 108 5.22 -7.70 -1.85
CA GLY A 108 5.81 -8.93 -1.28
C GLY A 108 7.33 -8.99 -1.38
N PRO A 109 7.90 -9.07 -2.58
CA PRO A 109 9.35 -9.19 -2.77
C PRO A 109 10.12 -8.00 -2.17
N LEU A 110 9.58 -6.78 -2.31
CA LEU A 110 10.27 -5.59 -1.81
C LEU A 110 10.38 -5.56 -0.29
N LEU A 111 9.24 -5.73 0.41
CA LEU A 111 9.24 -5.69 1.86
C LEU A 111 9.95 -6.90 2.46
N TRP A 112 9.82 -8.07 1.84
CA TRP A 112 10.57 -9.25 2.28
C TRP A 112 12.08 -9.01 2.25
N VAL A 113 12.61 -8.45 1.15
CA VAL A 113 14.04 -8.09 1.06
C VAL A 113 14.40 -6.96 2.03
N ALA A 114 13.52 -5.96 2.21
CA ALA A 114 13.75 -4.90 3.19
C ALA A 114 13.87 -5.47 4.62
N GLN A 115 13.02 -6.41 4.98
CA GLN A 115 13.08 -7.12 6.28
C GLN A 115 14.35 -7.94 6.44
N LEU A 116 14.84 -8.61 5.39
CA LEU A 116 16.11 -9.33 5.40
C LEU A 116 17.33 -8.41 5.54
N LEU A 117 17.20 -7.16 5.15
CA LEU A 117 18.24 -6.12 5.27
C LEU A 117 18.08 -5.29 6.55
N ASP A 118 17.25 -5.73 7.49
CA ASP A 118 16.94 -5.03 8.75
C ASP A 118 16.46 -3.58 8.57
N LEU A 119 15.89 -3.26 7.39
CA LEU A 119 15.30 -1.97 7.15
C LEU A 119 13.93 -1.87 7.85
N PRO A 120 13.63 -0.75 8.52
CA PRO A 120 12.32 -0.55 9.12
C PRO A 120 11.20 -0.69 8.11
N THR A 121 10.19 -1.53 8.43
CA THR A 121 9.04 -1.76 7.56
C THR A 121 7.73 -1.46 8.28
N ILE A 122 6.82 -0.79 7.57
CA ILE A 122 5.43 -0.55 8.00
C ILE A 122 4.49 -1.19 6.99
N LEU A 123 3.50 -1.90 7.48
CA LEU A 123 2.38 -2.38 6.67
C LEU A 123 1.16 -1.50 6.91
N GLN A 124 0.40 -1.23 5.87
CA GLN A 124 -0.93 -0.66 5.96
C GLN A 124 -1.93 -1.66 5.39
N GLU A 125 -2.97 -1.99 6.19
CA GLU A 125 -4.06 -2.87 5.78
C GLU A 125 -5.38 -2.12 5.83
N GLN A 126 -5.99 -1.99 4.67
CA GLN A 126 -7.22 -1.24 4.45
C GLN A 126 -8.49 -2.09 4.57
N ASN A 127 -8.36 -3.39 4.63
CA ASN A 127 -9.48 -4.34 4.66
C ASN A 127 -9.66 -4.95 6.06
N SER A 128 -10.89 -5.33 6.39
CA SER A 128 -11.20 -6.10 7.60
C SER A 128 -10.70 -7.56 7.54
N TYR A 129 -10.40 -8.05 6.34
CA TYR A 129 -9.72 -9.31 6.11
C TYR A 129 -8.43 -9.06 5.33
N PRO A 130 -7.25 -9.29 5.94
CA PRO A 130 -5.98 -8.89 5.34
C PRO A 130 -5.58 -9.77 4.16
N GLY A 131 -4.94 -9.14 3.19
CA GLY A 131 -4.35 -9.83 2.06
C GLY A 131 -3.22 -10.78 2.47
N PHE A 132 -3.04 -11.84 1.68
CA PHE A 132 -2.03 -12.88 1.92
C PHE A 132 -0.61 -12.31 2.12
N THR A 133 -0.22 -11.35 1.30
CA THR A 133 1.09 -10.68 1.38
C THR A 133 1.29 -9.99 2.73
N ASN A 134 0.32 -9.20 3.20
CA ASN A 134 0.40 -8.51 4.48
C ASN A 134 0.44 -9.50 5.66
N ARG A 135 -0.29 -10.62 5.58
CA ARG A 135 -0.25 -11.67 6.61
C ARG A 135 1.14 -12.29 6.76
N ILE A 136 1.81 -12.61 5.65
CA ILE A 136 3.17 -13.18 5.70
C ILE A 136 4.16 -12.14 6.25
N LEU A 137 4.14 -10.92 5.72
CA LEU A 137 5.09 -9.88 6.07
C LEU A 137 4.90 -9.33 7.49
N SER A 138 3.72 -9.51 8.09
CA SER A 138 3.38 -8.99 9.42
C SER A 138 4.30 -9.49 10.54
N LYS A 139 4.81 -10.72 10.39
CA LYS A 139 5.69 -11.35 11.39
C LYS A 139 6.95 -10.52 11.65
N ASN A 140 7.54 -9.95 10.60
CA ASN A 140 8.80 -9.20 10.67
C ASN A 140 8.60 -7.68 10.48
N ALA A 141 7.37 -7.19 10.24
CA ALA A 141 7.11 -5.76 10.18
C ALA A 141 7.31 -5.09 11.54
N ASN A 142 7.78 -3.84 11.54
CA ASN A 142 7.94 -3.04 12.77
C ASN A 142 6.60 -2.53 13.28
N ARG A 143 5.70 -2.10 12.37
CA ARG A 143 4.34 -1.65 12.70
C ARG A 143 3.36 -2.05 11.61
N ILE A 144 2.09 -2.20 12.00
CA ILE A 144 1.00 -2.57 11.11
C ILE A 144 -0.15 -1.60 11.37
N CYS A 145 -0.32 -0.65 10.47
CA CYS A 145 -1.42 0.31 10.49
C CYS A 145 -2.66 -0.36 9.92
N VAL A 146 -3.72 -0.46 10.69
CA VAL A 146 -4.97 -1.13 10.30
C VAL A 146 -6.12 -0.15 10.23
N ALA A 147 -7.06 -0.41 9.32
CA ALA A 147 -8.26 0.40 9.16
C ALA A 147 -9.38 0.02 10.13
N TYR A 148 -9.38 -1.19 10.64
CA TYR A 148 -10.46 -1.76 11.45
C TYR A 148 -9.93 -2.37 12.74
N ASP A 149 -10.77 -2.41 13.77
CA ASP A 149 -10.54 -3.15 15.01
C ASP A 149 -10.60 -4.68 14.78
N GLY A 150 -10.16 -5.45 15.78
CA GLY A 150 -10.23 -6.90 15.76
C GLY A 150 -9.22 -7.56 14.83
N MET A 151 -8.15 -6.85 14.44
CA MET A 151 -7.13 -7.36 13.53
C MET A 151 -6.05 -8.20 14.24
N GLU A 152 -6.08 -8.31 15.57
CA GLU A 152 -5.20 -9.16 16.37
C GLU A 152 -5.34 -10.65 16.08
N LYS A 153 -6.47 -11.08 15.51
CA LYS A 153 -6.67 -12.44 15.00
C LYS A 153 -5.82 -12.77 13.77
N PHE A 154 -5.27 -11.77 13.10
CA PHE A 154 -4.45 -11.92 11.90
C PHE A 154 -3.01 -11.46 12.07
N PHE A 155 -2.77 -10.50 12.97
CA PHE A 155 -1.51 -9.82 13.13
C PHE A 155 -1.04 -9.82 14.60
N PRO A 156 0.27 -9.76 14.87
CA PRO A 156 0.79 -9.63 16.23
C PRO A 156 0.26 -8.36 16.89
N LYS A 157 -0.48 -8.50 18.00
CA LYS A 157 -1.15 -7.40 18.72
C LYS A 157 -0.20 -6.25 19.07
N SER A 158 1.04 -6.56 19.49
CA SER A 158 2.05 -5.55 19.86
C SER A 158 2.52 -4.65 18.71
N LYS A 159 2.22 -5.02 17.45
CA LYS A 159 2.63 -4.27 16.26
C LYS A 159 1.49 -3.47 15.63
N ILE A 160 0.25 -3.73 16.04
CA ILE A 160 -0.95 -3.11 15.48
C ILE A 160 -1.08 -1.67 15.95
N LEU A 161 -1.43 -0.79 15.01
CA LEU A 161 -1.88 0.57 15.23
C LEU A 161 -3.18 0.79 14.47
N LEU A 162 -4.26 1.11 15.18
CA LEU A 162 -5.53 1.48 14.57
C LEU A 162 -5.41 2.93 14.06
N THR A 163 -5.24 3.10 12.76
CA THR A 163 -5.04 4.40 12.11
C THR A 163 -6.20 4.83 11.21
N GLY A 164 -7.14 3.95 10.98
CA GLY A 164 -8.13 4.12 9.92
C GLY A 164 -7.52 3.89 8.52
N ASN A 165 -8.34 4.10 7.50
CA ASN A 165 -7.92 3.97 6.12
C ASN A 165 -7.40 5.31 5.59
N PRO A 166 -6.17 5.39 5.05
CA PRO A 166 -5.67 6.60 4.43
C PRO A 166 -6.54 7.00 3.23
N VAL A 167 -7.13 8.18 3.29
CA VAL A 167 -7.98 8.73 2.23
C VAL A 167 -7.36 9.99 1.64
N ARG A 168 -7.68 10.27 0.39
CA ARG A 168 -7.23 11.52 -0.25
C ARG A 168 -7.88 12.72 0.43
N SER A 169 -7.10 13.75 0.69
CA SER A 169 -7.59 15.01 1.27
C SER A 169 -8.75 15.63 0.49
N ASN A 170 -8.79 15.47 -0.82
CA ASN A 170 -9.91 15.95 -1.66
C ASN A 170 -11.23 15.23 -1.34
N LEU A 171 -11.19 13.93 -0.96
CA LEU A 171 -12.39 13.19 -0.55
C LEU A 171 -12.89 13.67 0.82
N VAL A 172 -11.99 13.97 1.75
CA VAL A 172 -12.37 14.54 3.05
C VAL A 172 -13.07 15.88 2.87
N ASN A 173 -12.56 16.75 1.99
CA ASN A 173 -13.18 18.02 1.67
C ASN A 173 -14.54 17.88 0.96
N LEU A 174 -14.72 16.85 0.13
CA LEU A 174 -16.00 16.54 -0.51
C LEU A 174 -17.04 16.03 0.49
N ILE A 175 -16.63 15.18 1.43
CA ILE A 175 -17.54 14.65 2.48
C ILE A 175 -17.94 15.76 3.46
N SER A 176 -17.07 16.73 3.72
CA SER A 176 -17.35 17.88 4.58
C SER A 176 -18.16 18.99 3.89
N SER A 177 -18.40 18.89 2.58
CA SER A 177 -19.18 19.89 1.85
C SER A 177 -20.67 19.77 2.22
N GLU A 178 -21.34 20.92 2.37
CA GLU A 178 -22.80 20.95 2.64
C GLU A 178 -23.65 20.16 1.63
N LYS A 179 -23.19 20.11 0.38
CA LYS A 179 -23.83 19.32 -0.69
C LYS A 179 -23.83 17.81 -0.41
N SER A 180 -22.73 17.29 0.14
CA SER A 180 -22.61 15.89 0.47
C SER A 180 -23.45 15.51 1.70
N LYS A 181 -23.52 16.39 2.70
CA LYS A 181 -24.40 16.21 3.85
C LYS A 181 -25.88 16.14 3.42
N LYS A 182 -26.34 17.11 2.62
CA LYS A 182 -27.72 17.11 2.08
C LYS A 182 -28.03 15.89 1.20
N HIS A 183 -27.04 15.37 0.48
CA HIS A 183 -27.24 14.15 -0.33
C HIS A 183 -27.35 12.90 0.55
N PHE A 184 -26.56 12.80 1.60
CA PHE A 184 -26.63 11.71 2.59
C PHE A 184 -27.96 11.73 3.37
N GLU A 185 -28.40 12.90 3.81
CA GLU A 185 -29.69 13.09 4.48
C GLU A 185 -30.87 12.62 3.58
N LYS A 186 -30.86 13.02 2.30
CA LYS A 186 -31.87 12.54 1.33
C LYS A 186 -31.83 11.03 1.09
N LEU A 187 -30.66 10.40 1.10
CA LEU A 187 -30.55 8.94 0.96
C LEU A 187 -31.06 8.21 2.21
N GLN A 188 -30.83 8.77 3.40
CA GLN A 188 -31.39 8.22 4.64
C GLN A 188 -32.92 8.35 4.68
N GLU A 189 -33.48 9.52 4.35
CA GLU A 189 -34.93 9.73 4.26
C GLU A 189 -35.58 8.76 3.26
N ALA A 190 -34.94 8.53 2.09
CA ALA A 190 -35.47 7.60 1.08
C ALA A 190 -35.42 6.12 1.51
N SER A 191 -34.45 5.75 2.37
CA SER A 191 -34.35 4.37 2.88
C SER A 191 -35.37 4.04 3.98
N TRP A 192 -35.91 5.03 4.71
CA TRP A 192 -36.90 4.86 5.76
C TRP A 192 -38.33 5.02 5.26
N SER A 193 -38.55 5.52 4.03
CA SER A 193 -39.88 5.69 3.43
C SER A 193 -40.42 4.45 2.71
N ASN A 194 -39.66 3.35 2.67
CA ASN A 194 -40.01 2.08 2.02
C ASN A 194 -40.28 0.93 3.02
N GLU A 195 -40.49 1.20 4.29
CA GLU A 195 -41.07 0.32 5.31
C GLU A 195 -42.48 0.85 5.66
#